data_1b4cd6304cfe3a56c3f448386f735ea7
#
_entry.id   1b4cd6304cfe3a56c3f448386f735ea7
#
_cell.length_a   1.000
_cell.length_b   1.000
_cell.length_c   1.000
_cell.angle_alpha   90.00
_cell.angle_beta   90.00
_cell.angle_gamma   90.00
#
_symmetry.space_group_name_H-M   'P 1'
#
loop_
_entity.id
_entity.type
_entity.pdbx_description
1 polymer ?
#
loop_
_entity_poly.entity_id
_entity_poly.type
_entity_poly.pdbx_seq_one_letter_code
_entity_poly.pdbx_strand_id
1 'polypeptide(L)'
;MKQLLAGFMLLSFTACYQGNTKSEDGYKTALSFAPGEESKIEAALLSLTDSTRITLKEGTYKFDNLSIAQLKHILIEGAGAGKTVLDFSSQSQGGEGIRVTDVKGFTINGMTLKDSKGDLIKINKSEQVVIADLHAIWSVADSTSGGYAIYPVMCKNVLIENCYAEGASDAGIYVGQTDSAIVRKCKAYKNVAGCEIENTSHAEVYDNEFYGNTAGFLVFDLPDLSKKGGYVKAYNNYLHDNNERNFAKSGSFGSTWGVGNAAPGSGIVILAASNIELYNNRIINNNSNAISVVSGFFIDENAAAKMNDNYFPIPRNIHIHDNVMQMDTAFPAAVYEHHTGKVLVGIEQQLNAMDPSRKNARIPFIAYDGITTNVLTKGTAVNPDSLCIQQSGPNLFVNINAMQMKDKGWKPSTDITPYVCK
;
A
#
# COMPACT_ATOMS: atom_id res chain seq x y z
N MET A 1 75.98 21.36 43.78
CA MET A 1 74.54 21.50 43.93
C MET A 1 73.97 21.82 42.60
N LYS A 2 73.41 20.83 41.91
CA LYS A 2 72.71 21.01 40.59
C LYS A 2 71.27 20.65 40.83
N GLN A 3 70.36 21.62 40.69
CA GLN A 3 68.90 21.41 40.71
C GLN A 3 68.46 20.84 39.42
N LEU A 4 67.77 19.72 39.41
CA LEU A 4 67.01 19.19 38.27
C LEU A 4 65.60 19.83 38.33
N LEU A 5 65.27 20.58 37.27
CA LEU A 5 63.86 20.93 36.96
C LEU A 5 63.25 19.79 36.14
N ALA A 6 62.24 19.17 36.71
CA ALA A 6 61.36 18.23 35.99
C ALA A 6 60.23 19.07 35.31
N GLY A 7 60.23 19.10 33.97
CA GLY A 7 59.15 19.71 33.21
C GLY A 7 57.97 18.76 33.08
N PHE A 8 56.82 19.16 33.64
CA PHE A 8 55.54 18.51 33.42
C PHE A 8 54.95 18.97 32.08
N MET A 9 54.88 18.10 31.09
CA MET A 9 54.24 18.34 29.82
C MET A 9 52.74 18.06 29.99
N LEU A 10 51.90 19.12 30.15
CA LEU A 10 50.46 19.02 30.07
C LEU A 10 50.06 18.79 28.61
N LEU A 11 49.61 17.57 28.31
CA LEU A 11 48.88 17.29 27.08
C LEU A 11 47.45 17.83 27.23
N SER A 12 47.19 18.98 26.62
CA SER A 12 45.84 19.49 26.47
C SER A 12 45.13 18.73 25.38
N PHE A 13 44.22 17.86 25.78
CA PHE A 13 43.21 17.33 24.85
C PHE A 13 42.24 18.44 24.50
N THR A 14 42.42 19.10 23.38
CA THR A 14 41.38 19.92 22.74
C THR A 14 40.36 18.98 22.13
N ALA A 15 39.30 18.65 22.88
CA ALA A 15 38.08 18.12 22.31
C ALA A 15 37.52 19.21 21.37
N CYS A 16 37.55 18.97 20.09
CA CYS A 16 36.82 19.78 19.12
C CYS A 16 35.32 19.61 19.41
N TYR A 17 34.78 20.51 20.20
CA TYR A 17 33.37 20.75 20.33
C TYR A 17 32.93 21.40 19.02
N GLN A 18 32.36 20.61 18.09
CA GLN A 18 31.70 21.17 16.90
C GLN A 18 30.50 21.96 17.40
N GLY A 19 30.58 23.26 17.29
CA GLY A 19 29.54 24.18 17.73
C GLY A 19 28.23 23.91 17.01
N ASN A 20 27.14 23.96 17.75
CA ASN A 20 25.76 24.03 17.26
C ASN A 20 25.59 25.27 16.36
N THR A 21 25.84 25.13 15.09
CA THR A 21 25.34 26.07 14.08
C THR A 21 23.87 25.75 13.87
N LYS A 22 22.97 26.67 14.22
CA LYS A 22 21.58 26.60 13.75
C LYS A 22 21.66 26.49 12.24
N SER A 23 21.19 25.38 11.66
CA SER A 23 21.07 25.27 10.21
C SER A 23 20.03 26.29 9.75
N GLU A 24 20.24 26.88 8.58
CA GLU A 24 19.29 27.81 7.93
C GLU A 24 17.90 27.18 7.77
N ASP A 25 17.80 25.84 7.85
CA ASP A 25 16.60 25.01 7.62
C ASP A 25 15.79 24.71 8.89
N GLY A 26 16.12 25.31 10.04
CA GLY A 26 15.36 25.15 11.30
C GLY A 26 15.68 23.90 12.12
N TYR A 27 16.63 23.05 11.73
CA TYR A 27 17.11 21.94 12.55
C TYR A 27 18.15 22.42 13.57
N LYS A 28 18.08 21.89 14.81
CA LYS A 28 19.02 22.23 15.86
C LYS A 28 20.37 21.51 15.74
N THR A 29 20.31 20.29 15.19
CA THR A 29 21.48 19.43 15.00
C THR A 29 21.54 18.98 13.55
N ALA A 30 22.70 19.03 12.94
CA ALA A 30 22.96 18.52 11.58
C ALA A 30 24.12 17.52 11.66
N LEU A 31 23.87 16.29 11.21
CA LEU A 31 24.84 15.21 11.14
C LEU A 31 25.02 14.81 9.67
N SER A 32 26.24 14.49 9.28
CA SER A 32 26.52 14.04 7.91
C SER A 32 27.47 12.87 7.92
N PHE A 33 27.14 11.81 7.19
CA PHE A 33 27.91 10.57 7.16
C PHE A 33 28.23 10.14 5.73
N ALA A 34 29.33 9.41 5.59
CA ALA A 34 29.77 8.78 4.36
C ALA A 34 29.74 7.24 4.52
N PRO A 35 29.74 6.47 3.42
CA PRO A 35 29.89 5.01 3.48
C PRO A 35 31.14 4.61 4.28
N GLY A 36 31.02 3.52 5.05
CA GLY A 36 32.04 3.07 6.01
C GLY A 36 31.90 3.69 7.41
N GLU A 37 30.89 4.54 7.62
CA GLU A 37 30.59 5.13 8.94
C GLU A 37 29.33 4.54 9.57
N GLU A 38 28.89 3.35 9.15
CA GLU A 38 27.64 2.72 9.59
C GLU A 38 27.53 2.62 11.11
N SER A 39 28.59 2.21 11.80
CA SER A 39 28.62 2.15 13.28
C SER A 39 28.46 3.53 13.95
N LYS A 40 28.92 4.62 13.27
CA LYS A 40 28.70 5.97 13.78
C LYS A 40 27.24 6.41 13.58
N ILE A 41 26.64 5.99 12.46
CA ILE A 41 25.21 6.25 12.19
C ILE A 41 24.35 5.54 13.26
N GLU A 42 24.61 4.26 13.52
CA GLU A 42 23.91 3.49 14.56
C GLU A 42 24.07 4.13 15.96
N ALA A 43 25.28 4.53 16.31
CA ALA A 43 25.54 5.24 17.57
C ALA A 43 24.81 6.60 17.65
N ALA A 44 24.77 7.34 16.54
CA ALA A 44 24.05 8.60 16.46
C ALA A 44 22.54 8.42 16.62
N LEU A 45 21.95 7.36 16.01
CA LEU A 45 20.53 7.04 16.13
C LEU A 45 20.14 6.69 17.58
N LEU A 46 21.02 6.01 18.33
CA LEU A 46 20.80 5.68 19.75
C LEU A 46 20.77 6.92 20.65
N SER A 47 21.45 7.99 20.26
CA SER A 47 21.55 9.25 21.02
C SER A 47 20.83 10.42 20.34
N LEU A 48 19.95 10.14 19.38
CA LEU A 48 19.27 11.13 18.58
C LEU A 48 18.40 12.04 19.46
N THR A 49 18.39 13.32 19.15
CA THR A 49 17.58 14.33 19.83
C THR A 49 16.58 14.98 18.87
N ASP A 50 15.58 15.63 19.43
CA ASP A 50 14.59 16.40 18.65
C ASP A 50 15.27 17.43 17.74
N SER A 51 14.66 17.62 16.58
CA SER A 51 15.10 18.63 15.60
C SER A 51 16.48 18.34 15.01
N THR A 52 16.67 17.09 14.56
CA THR A 52 17.92 16.61 13.95
C THR A 52 17.73 16.29 12.46
N ARG A 53 18.66 16.78 11.66
CA ARG A 53 18.86 16.43 10.25
C ARG A 53 20.03 15.46 10.12
N ILE A 54 19.84 14.37 9.42
CA ILE A 54 20.87 13.37 9.08
C ILE A 54 21.00 13.34 7.57
N THR A 55 22.16 13.68 7.06
CA THR A 55 22.49 13.63 5.64
C THR A 55 23.43 12.46 5.35
N LEU A 56 23.00 11.54 4.51
CA LEU A 56 23.79 10.41 4.03
C LEU A 56 24.37 10.72 2.65
N LYS A 57 25.69 10.76 2.53
CA LYS A 57 26.37 11.00 1.26
C LYS A 57 26.12 9.87 0.27
N GLU A 58 26.47 10.09 -0.98
CA GLU A 58 26.42 9.10 -2.04
C GLU A 58 27.26 7.85 -1.69
N GLY A 59 26.70 6.67 -1.92
CA GLY A 59 27.31 5.37 -1.76
C GLY A 59 26.39 4.35 -1.09
N THR A 60 26.90 3.15 -0.87
CA THR A 60 26.15 2.03 -0.27
C THR A 60 26.54 1.84 1.19
N TYR A 61 25.54 1.77 2.03
CA TYR A 61 25.62 1.52 3.48
C TYR A 61 24.99 0.16 3.78
N LYS A 62 25.64 -0.64 4.59
CA LYS A 62 25.11 -1.95 5.02
C LYS A 62 24.69 -1.91 6.45
N PHE A 63 23.42 -2.26 6.69
CA PHE A 63 22.84 -2.29 8.03
C PHE A 63 22.15 -3.62 8.31
N ASP A 64 22.07 -3.97 9.58
CA ASP A 64 21.17 -5.02 10.05
C ASP A 64 19.74 -4.46 10.16
N ASN A 65 19.56 -3.39 10.90
CA ASN A 65 18.31 -2.61 10.97
C ASN A 65 18.60 -1.22 11.55
N LEU A 66 17.68 -0.28 11.31
CA LEU A 66 17.74 1.06 11.88
C LEU A 66 16.44 1.35 12.63
N SER A 67 16.54 1.97 13.81
CA SER A 67 15.38 2.30 14.63
C SER A 67 15.42 3.72 15.15
N ILE A 68 14.25 4.41 15.08
CA ILE A 68 14.06 5.78 15.55
C ILE A 68 12.73 5.82 16.30
N ALA A 69 12.74 6.35 17.53
CA ALA A 69 11.53 6.39 18.33
C ALA A 69 11.43 7.61 19.25
N GLN A 70 10.17 8.05 19.48
CA GLN A 70 9.82 9.03 20.52
C GLN A 70 10.53 10.38 20.35
N LEU A 71 10.58 10.89 19.14
CA LEU A 71 11.28 12.12 18.76
C LEU A 71 10.35 13.08 17.98
N LYS A 72 10.85 14.30 17.80
CA LYS A 72 10.16 15.33 17.02
C LYS A 72 11.10 15.96 16.01
N HIS A 73 10.56 16.23 14.81
CA HIS A 73 11.22 16.98 13.76
C HIS A 73 12.55 16.34 13.33
N ILE A 74 12.46 15.18 12.70
CA ILE A 74 13.59 14.37 12.22
C ILE A 74 13.57 14.32 10.69
N LEU A 75 14.70 14.62 10.09
CA LEU A 75 14.95 14.46 8.66
C LEU A 75 16.09 13.49 8.43
N ILE A 76 15.86 12.50 7.59
CA ILE A 76 16.92 11.65 7.01
C ILE A 76 16.89 11.84 5.50
N GLU A 77 17.99 12.25 4.94
CA GLU A 77 18.09 12.52 3.50
C GLU A 77 19.33 11.86 2.91
N GLY A 78 19.19 11.37 1.68
CA GLY A 78 20.27 10.89 0.86
C GLY A 78 20.60 11.84 -0.29
N ALA A 79 21.59 11.47 -1.09
CA ALA A 79 22.00 12.23 -2.29
C ALA A 79 21.08 11.97 -3.50
N GLY A 80 20.10 11.12 -3.36
CA GLY A 80 19.12 10.73 -4.38
C GLY A 80 18.95 9.22 -4.47
N ALA A 81 17.81 8.77 -4.97
CA ALA A 81 17.54 7.36 -5.25
C ALA A 81 18.60 6.82 -6.23
N GLY A 82 19.13 5.62 -5.95
CA GLY A 82 20.24 5.02 -6.70
C GLY A 82 21.62 5.57 -6.37
N LYS A 83 21.74 6.74 -5.73
CA LYS A 83 23.02 7.30 -5.29
C LYS A 83 23.31 6.92 -3.83
N THR A 84 22.38 7.14 -2.93
CA THR A 84 22.49 6.68 -1.54
C THR A 84 21.66 5.41 -1.40
N VAL A 85 22.30 4.30 -1.04
CA VAL A 85 21.67 2.97 -0.93
C VAL A 85 21.87 2.41 0.47
N LEU A 86 20.77 2.13 1.17
CA LEU A 86 20.77 1.38 2.43
C LEU A 86 20.45 -0.09 2.11
N ASP A 87 21.45 -0.94 2.21
CA ASP A 87 21.38 -2.36 1.87
C ASP A 87 21.24 -3.21 3.15
N PHE A 88 20.09 -3.86 3.28
CA PHE A 88 19.76 -4.75 4.39
C PHE A 88 19.88 -6.24 4.02
N SER A 89 20.50 -6.58 2.90
CA SER A 89 20.61 -7.98 2.42
C SER A 89 21.33 -8.90 3.40
N SER A 90 22.19 -8.36 4.26
CA SER A 90 22.88 -9.08 5.34
C SER A 90 22.14 -9.10 6.67
N GLN A 91 20.91 -8.59 6.73
CA GLN A 91 20.11 -8.50 7.95
C GLN A 91 20.02 -9.87 8.65
N SER A 92 20.41 -9.92 9.92
CA SER A 92 20.37 -11.13 10.75
C SER A 92 19.18 -11.09 11.73
N GLN A 93 18.80 -9.91 12.20
CA GLN A 93 17.77 -9.68 13.20
C GLN A 93 16.79 -8.58 12.76
N GLY A 94 15.66 -8.51 13.45
CA GLY A 94 14.61 -7.54 13.18
C GLY A 94 13.65 -7.97 12.06
N GLY A 95 12.54 -7.30 11.98
CA GLY A 95 11.49 -7.52 10.97
C GLY A 95 11.41 -6.40 9.94
N GLU A 96 12.19 -5.33 10.09
CA GLU A 96 12.20 -4.19 9.18
C GLU A 96 13.63 -3.73 8.89
N GLY A 97 13.85 -3.11 7.75
CA GLY A 97 15.09 -2.39 7.46
C GLY A 97 15.16 -1.09 8.29
N ILE A 98 14.14 -0.25 8.18
CA ILE A 98 13.99 0.96 9.01
C ILE A 98 12.68 0.87 9.80
N ARG A 99 12.75 1.06 11.10
CA ARG A 99 11.59 1.23 11.98
C ARG A 99 11.54 2.63 12.58
N VAL A 100 10.41 3.31 12.39
CA VAL A 100 10.12 4.61 13.01
C VAL A 100 8.88 4.46 13.88
N THR A 101 8.94 4.88 15.16
CA THR A 101 7.82 4.72 16.07
C THR A 101 7.62 5.97 16.93
N ASP A 102 6.37 6.47 16.97
CA ASP A 102 5.98 7.61 17.82
C ASP A 102 6.85 8.86 17.56
N VAL A 103 6.97 9.25 16.28
CA VAL A 103 7.71 10.45 15.87
C VAL A 103 6.75 11.48 15.29
N LYS A 104 6.88 12.74 15.72
CA LYS A 104 6.11 13.85 15.17
C LYS A 104 6.98 14.72 14.26
N GLY A 105 6.59 14.80 12.98
CA GLY A 105 7.39 15.49 11.94
C GLY A 105 8.59 14.63 11.53
N PHE A 106 8.32 13.50 10.89
CA PHE A 106 9.35 12.63 10.31
C PHE A 106 9.41 12.80 8.80
N THR A 107 10.58 13.04 8.29
CA THR A 107 10.84 13.09 6.85
C THR A 107 11.98 12.15 6.47
N ILE A 108 11.77 11.37 5.41
CA ILE A 108 12.82 10.58 4.76
C ILE A 108 12.75 10.79 3.26
N ASN A 109 13.88 11.08 2.63
CA ASN A 109 13.91 11.32 1.18
C ASN A 109 15.25 10.97 0.52
N GLY A 110 15.21 10.86 -0.82
CA GLY A 110 16.40 10.85 -1.67
C GLY A 110 17.32 9.65 -1.51
N MET A 111 16.78 8.43 -1.34
CA MET A 111 17.61 7.23 -1.19
C MET A 111 16.93 5.95 -1.69
N THR A 112 17.68 4.87 -1.75
CA THR A 112 17.19 3.51 -2.01
C THR A 112 17.31 2.68 -0.74
N LEU A 113 16.21 2.01 -0.36
CA LEU A 113 16.17 0.96 0.67
C LEU A 113 16.09 -0.38 -0.05
N LYS A 114 16.90 -1.36 0.37
CA LYS A 114 17.05 -2.57 -0.39
C LYS A 114 17.14 -3.84 0.47
N ASP A 115 16.40 -4.89 0.07
CA ASP A 115 16.60 -6.28 0.48
C ASP A 115 16.51 -6.56 2.00
N SER A 116 15.57 -5.95 2.73
CA SER A 116 15.30 -6.36 4.12
C SER A 116 14.58 -7.73 4.18
N LYS A 117 14.71 -8.44 5.30
CA LYS A 117 14.00 -9.70 5.55
C LYS A 117 12.49 -9.55 5.74
N GLY A 118 12.09 -8.44 6.31
CA GLY A 118 10.69 -8.06 6.48
C GLY A 118 10.38 -6.77 5.74
N ASP A 119 9.66 -5.81 6.34
CA ASP A 119 9.32 -4.56 5.68
C ASP A 119 10.57 -3.69 5.43
N LEU A 120 10.62 -2.96 4.31
CA LEU A 120 11.78 -2.08 4.06
C LEU A 120 11.76 -0.86 4.97
N ILE A 121 10.63 -0.16 5.06
CA ILE A 121 10.44 0.92 6.03
C ILE A 121 9.05 0.85 6.64
N LYS A 122 9.01 0.72 7.96
CA LYS A 122 7.78 0.76 8.77
C LYS A 122 7.76 2.01 9.65
N ILE A 123 6.71 2.81 9.49
CA ILE A 123 6.48 4.00 10.31
C ILE A 123 5.19 3.80 11.09
N ASN A 124 5.30 3.74 12.41
CA ASN A 124 4.19 3.40 13.28
C ASN A 124 3.87 4.53 14.26
N LYS A 125 2.58 4.80 14.49
CA LYS A 125 2.07 5.77 15.49
C LYS A 125 2.71 7.16 15.38
N SER A 126 3.02 7.61 14.17
CA SER A 126 3.71 8.86 13.91
C SER A 126 2.80 9.89 13.26
N GLU A 127 3.11 11.17 13.43
CA GLU A 127 2.33 12.28 12.87
C GLU A 127 3.18 13.16 11.96
N GLN A 128 2.57 13.76 10.93
CA GLN A 128 3.27 14.65 9.97
C GLN A 128 4.46 13.93 9.32
N VAL A 129 4.15 12.83 8.64
CA VAL A 129 5.13 11.95 7.99
C VAL A 129 5.26 12.31 6.52
N VAL A 130 6.48 12.50 6.06
CA VAL A 130 6.81 12.70 4.64
C VAL A 130 7.79 11.63 4.19
N ILE A 131 7.43 10.89 3.14
CA ILE A 131 8.25 9.90 2.46
C ILE A 131 8.33 10.34 1.00
N ALA A 132 9.50 10.79 0.55
CA ALA A 132 9.63 11.37 -0.77
C ALA A 132 10.89 10.88 -1.50
N ASP A 133 10.82 10.78 -2.83
CA ASP A 133 11.96 10.40 -3.68
C ASP A 133 12.69 9.14 -3.20
N LEU A 134 11.92 8.15 -2.69
CA LEU A 134 12.44 6.92 -2.12
C LEU A 134 12.25 5.76 -3.10
N HIS A 135 13.29 4.97 -3.33
CA HIS A 135 13.16 3.65 -3.94
C HIS A 135 13.20 2.59 -2.84
N ALA A 136 12.19 1.75 -2.77
CA ALA A 136 12.05 0.68 -1.80
C ALA A 136 11.90 -0.64 -2.57
N ILE A 137 12.98 -1.45 -2.64
CA ILE A 137 13.08 -2.54 -3.61
C ILE A 137 13.62 -3.84 -3.00
N TRP A 138 13.13 -4.96 -3.46
CA TRP A 138 13.78 -6.25 -3.31
C TRP A 138 14.39 -6.71 -4.63
N SER A 139 15.58 -7.28 -4.58
CA SER A 139 16.26 -7.83 -5.75
C SER A 139 15.57 -9.07 -6.32
N VAL A 140 14.73 -9.73 -5.53
CA VAL A 140 13.90 -10.88 -5.89
C VAL A 140 12.47 -10.56 -5.51
N ALA A 141 11.53 -10.74 -6.43
CA ALA A 141 10.10 -10.54 -6.22
C ALA A 141 9.40 -11.90 -6.12
N ASP A 142 9.33 -12.45 -4.92
CA ASP A 142 8.66 -13.71 -4.63
C ASP A 142 8.19 -13.79 -3.16
N SER A 143 7.69 -14.94 -2.74
CA SER A 143 7.20 -15.15 -1.37
C SER A 143 8.27 -15.07 -0.28
N THR A 144 9.55 -14.96 -0.62
CA THR A 144 10.65 -14.77 0.34
C THR A 144 10.93 -13.30 0.63
N SER A 145 10.46 -12.40 -0.24
CA SER A 145 10.54 -10.95 -0.03
C SER A 145 9.80 -10.52 1.23
N GLY A 146 10.11 -9.35 1.75
CA GLY A 146 9.35 -8.75 2.84
C GLY A 146 7.91 -8.38 2.44
N GLY A 147 7.07 -8.08 3.42
CA GLY A 147 5.65 -7.80 3.19
C GLY A 147 5.45 -6.46 2.50
N TYR A 148 5.90 -5.39 3.09
CA TYR A 148 5.62 -4.02 2.68
C TYR A 148 6.90 -3.25 2.36
N ALA A 149 6.93 -2.58 1.19
CA ALA A 149 8.09 -1.77 0.86
C ALA A 149 8.03 -0.40 1.58
N ILE A 150 6.89 0.29 1.53
CA ILE A 150 6.64 1.55 2.24
C ILE A 150 5.40 1.36 3.12
N TYR A 151 5.57 1.41 4.45
CA TYR A 151 4.57 0.97 5.40
C TYR A 151 4.31 1.97 6.55
N PRO A 152 3.59 3.08 6.33
CA PRO A 152 3.01 3.85 7.43
C PRO A 152 1.76 3.16 7.98
N VAL A 153 1.69 3.00 9.30
CA VAL A 153 0.57 2.38 10.01
C VAL A 153 0.24 3.11 11.31
N MET A 154 -1.04 3.29 11.61
CA MET A 154 -1.53 4.05 12.77
C MET A 154 -0.97 5.48 12.82
N CYS A 155 -0.70 6.05 11.66
CA CYS A 155 -0.13 7.39 11.52
C CYS A 155 -1.22 8.45 11.33
N LYS A 156 -0.79 9.72 11.29
CA LYS A 156 -1.64 10.86 10.97
C LYS A 156 -0.90 11.85 10.08
N ASN A 157 -1.59 12.37 9.06
CA ASN A 157 -1.05 13.30 8.07
C ASN A 157 0.20 12.75 7.39
N VAL A 158 0.00 11.75 6.52
CA VAL A 158 1.07 11.07 5.77
C VAL A 158 1.10 11.56 4.33
N LEU A 159 2.28 11.94 3.85
CA LEU A 159 2.55 12.20 2.44
C LEU A 159 3.56 11.19 1.92
N ILE A 160 3.20 10.47 0.85
CA ILE A 160 4.10 9.60 0.07
C ILE A 160 4.12 10.14 -1.34
N GLU A 161 5.27 10.63 -1.81
CA GLU A 161 5.37 11.21 -3.14
C GLU A 161 6.66 10.86 -3.88
N ASN A 162 6.58 10.73 -5.21
CA ASN A 162 7.71 10.42 -6.10
C ASN A 162 8.46 9.13 -5.70
N CYS A 163 7.78 8.16 -5.07
CA CYS A 163 8.40 6.94 -4.60
C CYS A 163 8.27 5.82 -5.63
N TYR A 164 9.21 4.87 -5.58
CA TYR A 164 9.19 3.63 -6.34
C TYR A 164 9.26 2.43 -5.40
N ALA A 165 8.33 1.48 -5.56
CA ALA A 165 8.24 0.28 -4.73
C ALA A 165 8.23 -0.98 -5.59
N GLU A 166 9.13 -1.95 -5.32
CA GLU A 166 9.25 -3.17 -6.11
C GLU A 166 9.49 -4.41 -5.26
N GLY A 167 8.81 -5.50 -5.60
CA GLY A 167 9.10 -6.84 -5.13
C GLY A 167 8.45 -7.23 -3.80
N ALA A 168 7.52 -6.44 -3.27
CA ALA A 168 6.83 -6.73 -2.01
C ALA A 168 5.93 -7.97 -2.13
N SER A 169 6.03 -8.90 -1.17
CA SER A 169 5.17 -10.09 -1.11
C SER A 169 3.77 -9.80 -0.56
N ASP A 170 3.48 -8.52 -0.28
CA ASP A 170 2.16 -8.00 0.08
C ASP A 170 1.91 -6.71 -0.73
N ALA A 171 2.19 -5.53 -0.22
CA ALA A 171 1.98 -4.29 -0.95
C ALA A 171 3.26 -3.47 -1.13
N GLY A 172 3.45 -2.92 -2.34
CA GLY A 172 4.53 -1.97 -2.60
C GLY A 172 4.38 -0.72 -1.74
N ILE A 173 3.20 -0.11 -1.76
CA ILE A 173 2.84 1.01 -0.90
C ILE A 173 1.62 0.61 -0.06
N TYR A 174 1.79 0.54 1.24
CA TYR A 174 0.72 0.26 2.16
C TYR A 174 0.49 1.43 3.11
N VAL A 175 -0.75 1.85 3.28
CA VAL A 175 -1.16 2.83 4.29
C VAL A 175 -2.27 2.23 5.13
N GLY A 176 -1.98 1.87 6.38
CA GLY A 176 -2.91 1.19 7.26
C GLY A 176 -3.30 1.96 8.50
N GLN A 177 -4.56 1.87 8.90
CA GLN A 177 -5.11 2.44 10.14
C GLN A 177 -4.70 3.90 10.37
N THR A 178 -4.51 4.64 9.29
CA THR A 178 -3.98 6.01 9.27
C THR A 178 -5.13 7.02 9.15
N ASP A 179 -4.90 8.25 9.56
CA ASP A 179 -5.84 9.35 9.39
C ASP A 179 -5.19 10.47 8.57
N SER A 180 -5.78 10.76 7.42
CA SER A 180 -5.27 11.69 6.42
C SER A 180 -3.95 11.21 5.77
N ALA A 181 -4.06 10.74 4.52
CA ALA A 181 -2.93 10.30 3.73
C ALA A 181 -3.02 10.81 2.29
N ILE A 182 -1.88 11.11 1.71
CA ILE A 182 -1.75 11.42 0.29
C ILE A 182 -0.67 10.50 -0.30
N VAL A 183 -1.03 9.77 -1.37
CA VAL A 183 -0.09 8.96 -2.18
C VAL A 183 -0.14 9.49 -3.60
N ARG A 184 0.96 10.06 -4.08
CA ARG A 184 0.98 10.69 -5.40
C ARG A 184 2.30 10.55 -6.13
N LYS A 185 2.23 10.52 -7.48
CA LYS A 185 3.41 10.46 -8.36
C LYS A 185 4.33 9.28 -8.05
N CYS A 186 3.77 8.23 -7.47
CA CYS A 186 4.48 7.02 -7.11
C CYS A 186 4.35 5.96 -8.21
N LYS A 187 5.29 5.02 -8.21
CA LYS A 187 5.25 3.83 -9.05
C LYS A 187 5.39 2.58 -8.18
N ALA A 188 4.59 1.55 -8.48
CA ALA A 188 4.71 0.26 -7.82
C ALA A 188 4.68 -0.86 -8.86
N TYR A 189 5.70 -1.72 -8.82
CA TYR A 189 5.96 -2.72 -9.83
C TYR A 189 6.33 -4.08 -9.21
N LYS A 190 5.82 -5.16 -9.76
CA LYS A 190 6.10 -6.54 -9.31
C LYS A 190 5.84 -6.78 -7.82
N ASN A 191 4.77 -6.23 -7.29
CA ASN A 191 4.29 -6.53 -5.94
C ASN A 191 3.05 -7.41 -6.01
N VAL A 192 2.57 -7.94 -4.90
CA VAL A 192 1.24 -8.56 -4.90
C VAL A 192 0.18 -7.46 -5.04
N ALA A 193 0.19 -6.43 -4.22
CA ALA A 193 -0.59 -5.22 -4.46
C ALA A 193 0.33 -4.05 -4.81
N GLY A 194 -0.01 -3.26 -5.84
CA GLY A 194 0.74 -2.04 -6.14
C GLY A 194 0.64 -1.03 -5.00
N CYS A 195 -0.60 -0.70 -4.61
CA CYS A 195 -0.90 0.14 -3.46
C CYS A 195 -2.08 -0.43 -2.69
N GLU A 196 -2.05 -0.32 -1.37
CA GLU A 196 -3.13 -0.71 -0.48
C GLU A 196 -3.43 0.38 0.55
N ILE A 197 -4.70 0.76 0.64
CA ILE A 197 -5.25 1.65 1.67
C ILE A 197 -6.16 0.80 2.55
N GLU A 198 -5.70 0.49 3.77
CA GLU A 198 -6.40 -0.42 4.68
C GLU A 198 -6.85 0.28 5.95
N ASN A 199 -8.12 0.18 6.31
CA ASN A 199 -8.72 0.80 7.50
C ASN A 199 -8.23 2.26 7.73
N THR A 200 -8.02 2.98 6.65
CA THR A 200 -7.48 4.35 6.65
C THR A 200 -8.59 5.33 6.27
N SER A 201 -8.66 6.44 6.97
CA SER A 201 -9.65 7.49 6.71
C SER A 201 -9.03 8.71 6.02
N HIS A 202 -9.78 9.32 5.08
CA HIS A 202 -9.40 10.54 4.36
C HIS A 202 -8.08 10.37 3.56
N ALA A 203 -8.05 9.39 2.65
CA ALA A 203 -6.91 9.18 1.78
C ALA A 203 -7.17 9.71 0.35
N GLU A 204 -6.17 10.35 -0.23
CA GLU A 204 -6.13 10.69 -1.65
C GLU A 204 -4.99 9.95 -2.35
N VAL A 205 -5.31 9.19 -3.41
CA VAL A 205 -4.36 8.40 -4.19
C VAL A 205 -4.46 8.87 -5.63
N TYR A 206 -3.48 9.60 -6.14
CA TYR A 206 -3.58 10.21 -7.46
C TYR A 206 -2.25 10.40 -8.20
N ASP A 207 -2.33 10.47 -9.52
CA ASP A 207 -1.18 10.63 -10.43
C ASP A 207 -0.13 9.52 -10.25
N ASN A 208 -0.54 8.30 -9.85
CA ASN A 208 0.35 7.16 -9.66
C ASN A 208 0.32 6.21 -10.86
N GLU A 209 1.34 5.37 -10.95
CA GLU A 209 1.44 4.27 -11.91
C GLU A 209 1.65 2.94 -11.16
N PHE A 210 0.64 2.05 -11.22
CA PHE A 210 0.67 0.72 -10.59
C PHE A 210 0.60 -0.35 -11.67
N TYR A 211 1.70 -1.08 -11.90
CA TYR A 211 1.82 -1.96 -13.07
C TYR A 211 2.62 -3.23 -12.79
N GLY A 212 2.32 -4.29 -13.54
CA GLY A 212 3.02 -5.56 -13.40
C GLY A 212 2.92 -6.16 -12.00
N ASN A 213 1.87 -5.83 -11.22
CA ASN A 213 1.57 -6.45 -9.93
C ASN A 213 0.55 -7.59 -10.11
N THR A 214 0.19 -8.28 -9.05
CA THR A 214 -0.97 -9.20 -9.07
C THR A 214 -2.28 -8.40 -9.14
N ALA A 215 -2.39 -7.36 -8.30
CA ALA A 215 -3.47 -6.38 -8.29
C ALA A 215 -2.92 -4.96 -8.26
N GLY A 216 -3.61 -4.01 -8.93
CA GLY A 216 -3.11 -2.62 -9.02
C GLY A 216 -3.32 -1.84 -7.75
N PHE A 217 -4.57 -1.68 -7.29
CA PHE A 217 -4.92 -0.87 -6.13
C PHE A 217 -6.01 -1.53 -5.27
N LEU A 218 -5.80 -1.56 -3.98
CA LEU A 218 -6.71 -2.15 -3.00
C LEU A 218 -7.19 -1.10 -2.01
N VAL A 219 -8.49 -1.11 -1.69
CA VAL A 219 -9.09 -0.31 -0.61
C VAL A 219 -9.86 -1.25 0.29
N PHE A 220 -9.26 -1.59 1.42
CA PHE A 220 -9.80 -2.59 2.34
C PHE A 220 -10.23 -1.97 3.66
N ASP A 221 -11.36 -2.45 4.17
CA ASP A 221 -11.76 -2.26 5.57
C ASP A 221 -11.90 -3.65 6.20
N LEU A 222 -10.92 -4.03 7.00
CA LEU A 222 -10.81 -5.37 7.57
C LEU A 222 -11.28 -5.40 9.02
N PRO A 223 -11.83 -6.54 9.49
CA PRO A 223 -12.22 -6.70 10.88
C PRO A 223 -11.00 -6.78 11.81
N ASP A 224 -11.27 -6.68 13.11
CA ASP A 224 -10.29 -6.87 14.19
C ASP A 224 -9.15 -5.83 14.20
N LEU A 225 -9.30 -4.72 13.46
CA LEU A 225 -8.38 -3.60 13.46
C LEU A 225 -8.88 -2.44 14.35
N SER A 226 -7.96 -1.58 14.78
CA SER A 226 -8.23 -0.54 15.77
C SER A 226 -9.02 0.64 15.22
N LYS A 227 -9.22 0.70 13.88
CA LYS A 227 -9.79 1.86 13.20
C LYS A 227 -10.65 1.43 12.02
N LYS A 228 -11.72 2.18 11.79
CA LYS A 228 -12.52 2.09 10.57
C LYS A 228 -11.94 2.98 9.47
N GLY A 229 -11.89 2.46 8.25
CA GLY A 229 -11.50 3.21 7.07
C GLY A 229 -12.65 3.96 6.39
N GLY A 230 -12.32 4.63 5.29
CA GLY A 230 -13.27 5.30 4.40
C GLY A 230 -12.86 6.71 4.01
N TYR A 231 -13.67 7.35 3.17
CA TYR A 231 -13.38 8.66 2.57
C TYR A 231 -12.09 8.62 1.74
N VAL A 232 -12.00 7.62 0.85
CA VAL A 232 -10.86 7.46 -0.06
C VAL A 232 -11.24 7.96 -1.45
N LYS A 233 -10.40 8.83 -2.01
CA LYS A 233 -10.47 9.26 -3.40
C LYS A 233 -9.29 8.73 -4.18
N ALA A 234 -9.55 8.03 -5.29
CA ALA A 234 -8.49 7.59 -6.19
C ALA A 234 -8.76 8.11 -7.60
N TYR A 235 -7.85 8.90 -8.13
CA TYR A 235 -8.05 9.58 -9.41
C TYR A 235 -6.76 9.82 -10.18
N ASN A 236 -6.88 9.94 -11.50
CA ASN A 236 -5.76 10.16 -12.41
C ASN A 236 -4.65 9.08 -12.32
N ASN A 237 -4.93 7.93 -11.74
CA ASN A 237 -3.94 6.86 -11.68
C ASN A 237 -3.90 6.06 -12.98
N TYR A 238 -2.74 5.52 -13.30
CA TYR A 238 -2.55 4.58 -14.38
C TYR A 238 -2.28 3.18 -13.81
N LEU A 239 -3.28 2.31 -13.88
CA LEU A 239 -3.22 0.92 -13.41
C LEU A 239 -3.17 0.00 -14.64
N HIS A 240 -2.07 -0.70 -14.87
CA HIS A 240 -1.97 -1.49 -16.08
C HIS A 240 -1.14 -2.77 -15.92
N ASP A 241 -1.49 -3.77 -16.71
CA ASP A 241 -0.75 -5.03 -16.81
C ASP A 241 -0.54 -5.74 -15.46
N ASN A 242 -1.44 -5.54 -14.47
CA ASN A 242 -1.36 -6.17 -13.16
C ASN A 242 -1.85 -7.63 -13.24
N ASN A 243 -1.08 -8.48 -13.92
CA ASN A 243 -1.43 -9.85 -14.27
C ASN A 243 -0.53 -10.90 -13.65
N GLU A 244 0.37 -10.49 -12.75
CA GLU A 244 1.34 -11.39 -12.13
C GLU A 244 0.67 -12.40 -11.19
N ARG A 245 1.30 -13.55 -11.05
CA ARG A 245 0.88 -14.56 -10.08
C ARG A 245 0.89 -13.97 -8.68
N ASN A 246 -0.13 -14.29 -7.89
CA ASN A 246 -0.13 -13.94 -6.47
C ASN A 246 0.92 -14.76 -5.73
N PHE A 247 1.95 -14.09 -5.24
CA PHE A 247 3.06 -14.69 -4.49
C PHE A 247 3.09 -14.27 -3.01
N ALA A 248 1.95 -13.83 -2.48
CA ALA A 248 1.82 -13.52 -1.06
C ALA A 248 2.34 -14.67 -0.19
N LYS A 249 3.00 -14.32 0.91
CA LYS A 249 3.52 -15.33 1.85
C LYS A 249 2.41 -16.23 2.35
N SER A 250 2.58 -17.53 2.17
CA SER A 250 1.69 -18.53 2.78
C SER A 250 1.79 -18.43 4.30
N GLY A 251 0.65 -18.18 4.97
CA GLY A 251 0.59 -18.12 6.43
C GLY A 251 0.86 -16.75 7.07
N SER A 252 1.29 -15.72 6.33
CA SER A 252 1.21 -14.31 6.80
C SER A 252 -0.25 -13.91 7.04
N PHE A 253 -1.13 -14.66 6.50
CA PHE A 253 -2.58 -14.51 6.46
C PHE A 253 -3.27 -15.75 7.02
N GLY A 254 -2.93 -16.17 8.21
CA GLY A 254 -3.74 -17.14 8.98
C GLY A 254 -5.19 -16.68 9.16
N SER A 255 -5.54 -15.56 8.52
CA SER A 255 -6.90 -15.04 8.36
C SER A 255 -7.38 -15.29 6.93
N THR A 256 -8.65 -15.56 6.79
CA THR A 256 -9.39 -15.59 5.52
C THR A 256 -9.29 -14.26 4.76
N TRP A 257 -8.85 -13.19 5.43
CA TRP A 257 -8.77 -11.80 4.99
C TRP A 257 -7.34 -11.42 4.58
N GLY A 258 -7.18 -10.64 3.53
CA GLY A 258 -5.90 -10.06 3.13
C GLY A 258 -5.58 -10.20 1.63
N VAL A 259 -4.42 -9.71 1.27
CA VAL A 259 -3.92 -9.59 -0.11
C VAL A 259 -3.79 -10.93 -0.85
N GLY A 260 -3.64 -12.04 -0.11
CA GLY A 260 -3.64 -13.39 -0.68
C GLY A 260 -4.92 -13.75 -1.43
N ASN A 261 -6.02 -13.03 -1.21
CA ASN A 261 -7.29 -13.19 -1.93
C ASN A 261 -7.37 -12.34 -3.22
N ALA A 262 -6.43 -11.44 -3.46
CA ALA A 262 -6.43 -10.63 -4.68
C ALA A 262 -6.13 -11.52 -5.89
N ALA A 263 -7.06 -11.56 -6.82
CA ALA A 263 -6.92 -12.37 -8.03
C ALA A 263 -5.89 -11.73 -8.98
N PRO A 264 -5.01 -12.53 -9.62
CA PRO A 264 -4.19 -12.07 -10.73
C PRO A 264 -5.04 -11.38 -11.79
N GLY A 265 -4.62 -10.19 -12.23
CA GLY A 265 -5.35 -9.43 -13.23
C GLY A 265 -6.43 -8.51 -12.68
N SER A 266 -6.39 -8.17 -11.40
CA SER A 266 -7.31 -7.21 -10.79
C SER A 266 -6.77 -5.78 -10.92
N GLY A 267 -7.61 -4.86 -11.41
CA GLY A 267 -7.28 -3.43 -11.48
C GLY A 267 -7.43 -2.78 -10.10
N ILE A 268 -8.67 -2.53 -9.67
CA ILE A 268 -9.00 -1.95 -8.36
C ILE A 268 -9.94 -2.90 -7.60
N VAL A 269 -9.68 -3.10 -6.31
CA VAL A 269 -10.57 -3.89 -5.44
C VAL A 269 -10.96 -3.07 -4.23
N ILE A 270 -12.27 -2.91 -4.01
CA ILE A 270 -12.86 -2.34 -2.80
C ILE A 270 -13.46 -3.49 -2.00
N LEU A 271 -12.96 -3.70 -0.78
CA LEU A 271 -13.47 -4.74 0.14
C LEU A 271 -14.01 -4.09 1.42
N ALA A 272 -15.30 -4.21 1.66
CA ALA A 272 -16.02 -3.70 2.84
C ALA A 272 -15.85 -2.20 3.15
N ALA A 273 -15.05 -1.48 2.38
CA ALA A 273 -14.78 -0.05 2.57
C ALA A 273 -15.95 0.84 2.11
N SER A 274 -16.08 2.01 2.71
CA SER A 274 -17.20 2.93 2.45
C SER A 274 -16.74 4.35 2.16
N ASN A 275 -17.59 5.15 1.49
CA ASN A 275 -17.29 6.53 1.07
C ASN A 275 -16.07 6.58 0.14
N ILE A 276 -16.12 5.84 -0.96
CA ILE A 276 -15.04 5.72 -1.94
C ILE A 276 -15.43 6.39 -3.24
N GLU A 277 -14.55 7.20 -3.79
CA GLU A 277 -14.71 7.85 -5.09
C GLU A 277 -13.56 7.45 -6.03
N LEU A 278 -13.88 6.82 -7.16
CA LEU A 278 -12.92 6.39 -8.19
C LEU A 278 -13.21 7.11 -9.50
N TYR A 279 -12.32 8.00 -9.94
CA TYR A 279 -12.57 8.77 -11.15
C TYR A 279 -11.31 9.12 -11.95
N ASN A 280 -11.46 9.33 -13.23
CA ASN A 280 -10.39 9.69 -14.16
C ASN A 280 -9.20 8.72 -14.16
N ASN A 281 -9.34 7.51 -13.62
CA ASN A 281 -8.26 6.52 -13.68
C ASN A 281 -8.22 5.85 -15.06
N ARG A 282 -7.02 5.45 -15.48
CA ARG A 282 -6.80 4.58 -16.63
C ARG A 282 -6.51 3.17 -16.12
N ILE A 283 -7.40 2.24 -16.40
CA ILE A 283 -7.35 0.85 -15.92
C ILE A 283 -7.24 -0.03 -17.17
N ILE A 284 -5.99 -0.36 -17.54
CA ILE A 284 -5.67 -0.94 -18.86
C ILE A 284 -5.02 -2.32 -18.68
N ASN A 285 -5.49 -3.32 -19.41
CA ASN A 285 -4.91 -4.67 -19.47
C ASN A 285 -4.75 -5.34 -18.08
N ASN A 286 -5.66 -5.02 -17.16
CA ASN A 286 -5.82 -5.81 -15.93
C ASN A 286 -6.83 -6.92 -16.28
N ASN A 287 -6.30 -8.09 -16.68
CA ASN A 287 -7.02 -9.02 -17.54
C ASN A 287 -7.96 -9.99 -16.78
N SER A 288 -8.30 -9.74 -15.53
CA SER A 288 -9.38 -10.44 -14.83
C SER A 288 -10.62 -9.59 -14.67
N ASN A 289 -10.45 -8.39 -14.10
CA ASN A 289 -11.53 -7.39 -13.98
C ASN A 289 -10.94 -5.99 -13.76
N ALA A 290 -11.66 -4.97 -14.17
CA ALA A 290 -11.22 -3.59 -14.00
C ALA A 290 -11.42 -3.11 -12.56
N ILE A 291 -12.62 -3.26 -12.02
CA ILE A 291 -12.97 -2.82 -10.65
C ILE A 291 -13.83 -3.91 -9.99
N SER A 292 -13.53 -4.24 -8.75
CA SER A 292 -14.39 -5.08 -7.89
C SER A 292 -14.89 -4.28 -6.69
N VAL A 293 -16.17 -4.41 -6.38
CA VAL A 293 -16.80 -3.91 -5.15
C VAL A 293 -17.38 -5.12 -4.42
N VAL A 294 -16.75 -5.50 -3.33
CA VAL A 294 -17.10 -6.73 -2.61
C VAL A 294 -17.28 -6.49 -1.12
N SER A 295 -18.20 -7.20 -0.52
CA SER A 295 -18.46 -7.17 0.91
C SER A 295 -17.55 -8.16 1.65
N GLY A 296 -17.46 -8.00 2.98
CA GLY A 296 -16.82 -8.98 3.84
C GLY A 296 -17.46 -10.36 3.77
N PHE A 297 -18.75 -10.44 3.47
CA PHE A 297 -19.45 -11.71 3.29
C PHE A 297 -18.96 -12.53 2.09
N PHE A 298 -18.36 -11.88 1.11
CA PHE A 298 -17.75 -12.59 -0.02
C PHE A 298 -16.51 -13.39 0.40
N ILE A 299 -15.83 -12.93 1.46
CA ILE A 299 -14.64 -13.56 2.04
C ILE A 299 -14.99 -14.51 3.19
N ASP A 300 -15.91 -14.09 4.07
CA ASP A 300 -16.31 -14.83 5.28
C ASP A 300 -17.83 -14.73 5.45
N GLU A 301 -18.52 -15.86 5.33
CA GLU A 301 -19.98 -15.91 5.49
C GLU A 301 -20.44 -15.47 6.88
N ASN A 302 -19.55 -15.49 7.88
CA ASN A 302 -19.80 -15.01 9.24
C ASN A 302 -19.36 -13.56 9.47
N ALA A 303 -19.10 -12.77 8.44
CA ALA A 303 -18.62 -11.40 8.55
C ALA A 303 -19.49 -10.50 9.45
N ALA A 304 -20.80 -10.78 9.55
CA ALA A 304 -21.70 -10.08 10.47
C ALA A 304 -21.29 -10.21 11.94
N ALA A 305 -20.73 -11.35 12.34
CA ALA A 305 -20.30 -11.58 13.71
C ALA A 305 -19.10 -10.74 14.13
N LYS A 306 -18.37 -10.16 13.15
CA LYS A 306 -17.21 -9.28 13.37
C LYS A 306 -17.57 -7.80 13.39
N MET A 307 -18.83 -7.45 13.18
CA MET A 307 -19.29 -6.06 13.19
C MET A 307 -19.06 -5.40 14.55
N ASN A 308 -18.52 -4.20 14.51
CA ASN A 308 -18.32 -3.33 15.67
C ASN A 308 -18.17 -1.86 15.20
N ASP A 309 -17.83 -0.95 16.08
CA ASP A 309 -17.68 0.48 15.74
C ASP A 309 -16.58 0.70 14.66
N ASN A 310 -15.59 -0.17 14.59
CA ASN A 310 -14.46 -0.09 13.67
C ASN A 310 -14.61 -0.92 12.39
N TYR A 311 -15.67 -1.74 12.26
CA TYR A 311 -15.86 -2.60 11.10
C TYR A 311 -17.31 -2.77 10.72
N PHE A 312 -17.60 -2.61 9.43
CA PHE A 312 -18.89 -2.91 8.83
C PHE A 312 -18.69 -3.65 7.50
N PRO A 313 -19.23 -4.87 7.33
CA PRO A 313 -18.81 -5.75 6.24
C PRO A 313 -19.32 -5.38 4.85
N ILE A 314 -20.16 -4.37 4.70
CA ILE A 314 -20.79 -4.03 3.42
C ILE A 314 -20.28 -2.67 2.93
N PRO A 315 -19.75 -2.59 1.69
CA PRO A 315 -19.33 -1.32 1.10
C PRO A 315 -20.54 -0.40 0.92
N ARG A 316 -20.38 0.89 1.23
CA ARG A 316 -21.45 1.90 1.11
C ARG A 316 -20.92 3.19 0.56
N ASN A 317 -21.78 3.95 -0.14
CA ASN A 317 -21.44 5.23 -0.74
C ASN A 317 -20.21 5.11 -1.65
N ILE A 318 -20.31 4.26 -2.66
CA ILE A 318 -19.27 4.04 -3.65
C ILE A 318 -19.63 4.78 -4.92
N HIS A 319 -18.78 5.69 -5.37
CA HIS A 319 -18.96 6.44 -6.60
C HIS A 319 -17.85 6.12 -7.60
N ILE A 320 -18.21 5.60 -8.77
CA ILE A 320 -17.31 5.21 -9.85
C ILE A 320 -17.69 5.96 -11.10
N HIS A 321 -16.81 6.85 -11.60
CA HIS A 321 -17.14 7.67 -12.76
C HIS A 321 -15.91 8.07 -13.58
N ASP A 322 -16.13 8.38 -14.84
CA ASP A 322 -15.13 8.94 -15.77
C ASP A 322 -13.81 8.16 -15.89
N ASN A 323 -13.77 6.86 -15.51
CA ASN A 323 -12.58 6.05 -15.69
C ASN A 323 -12.48 5.51 -17.13
N VAL A 324 -11.27 5.37 -17.63
CA VAL A 324 -11.00 4.70 -18.90
C VAL A 324 -10.58 3.26 -18.60
N MET A 325 -11.34 2.31 -19.11
CA MET A 325 -11.11 0.87 -18.91
C MET A 325 -10.90 0.16 -20.24
N GLN A 326 -9.85 -0.65 -20.32
CA GLN A 326 -9.55 -1.51 -21.47
C GLN A 326 -8.95 -2.83 -20.97
N MET A 327 -9.25 -3.93 -21.65
CA MET A 327 -8.84 -5.26 -21.24
C MET A 327 -8.53 -6.10 -22.48
N ASP A 328 -7.55 -7.00 -22.36
CA ASP A 328 -7.30 -8.02 -23.37
C ASP A 328 -8.36 -9.12 -23.37
N THR A 329 -8.42 -9.88 -24.45
CA THR A 329 -9.41 -10.96 -24.61
C THR A 329 -9.12 -12.19 -23.77
N ALA A 330 -7.88 -12.38 -23.30
CA ALA A 330 -7.47 -13.54 -22.52
C ALA A 330 -7.28 -13.21 -21.05
N PHE A 331 -7.65 -14.13 -20.17
CA PHE A 331 -7.26 -14.11 -18.77
C PHE A 331 -5.76 -14.33 -18.59
N PRO A 332 -5.10 -13.78 -17.56
CA PRO A 332 -3.74 -14.15 -17.23
C PRO A 332 -3.70 -15.64 -16.83
N ALA A 333 -2.66 -16.35 -17.22
CA ALA A 333 -2.54 -17.80 -16.93
C ALA A 333 -2.69 -18.10 -15.41
N ALA A 334 -2.14 -17.25 -14.57
CA ALA A 334 -2.16 -17.39 -13.12
C ALA A 334 -3.57 -17.35 -12.51
N VAL A 335 -4.56 -16.78 -13.19
CA VAL A 335 -5.95 -16.70 -12.68
C VAL A 335 -6.56 -18.10 -12.47
N TYR A 336 -6.21 -19.06 -13.32
CA TYR A 336 -6.75 -20.42 -13.26
C TYR A 336 -6.23 -21.24 -12.08
N GLU A 337 -5.13 -20.83 -11.46
CA GLU A 337 -4.56 -21.46 -10.27
C GLU A 337 -5.09 -20.80 -8.99
N HIS A 338 -5.57 -19.57 -9.05
CA HIS A 338 -6.00 -18.77 -7.92
C HIS A 338 -7.49 -18.99 -7.58
N HIS A 339 -7.82 -19.13 -6.30
CA HIS A 339 -9.21 -19.43 -5.89
C HIS A 339 -10.20 -18.33 -6.28
N THR A 340 -9.91 -17.06 -5.97
CA THR A 340 -10.74 -15.91 -6.40
C THR A 340 -10.71 -15.73 -7.91
N GLY A 341 -9.57 -16.02 -8.55
CA GLY A 341 -9.45 -16.00 -10.00
C GLY A 341 -10.40 -16.97 -10.68
N LYS A 342 -10.55 -18.19 -10.16
CA LYS A 342 -11.53 -19.18 -10.69
C LYS A 342 -12.97 -18.68 -10.60
N VAL A 343 -13.31 -17.90 -9.57
CA VAL A 343 -14.63 -17.25 -9.47
C VAL A 343 -14.84 -16.28 -10.63
N LEU A 344 -13.86 -15.41 -10.93
CA LEU A 344 -13.92 -14.46 -12.05
C LEU A 344 -14.04 -15.19 -13.40
N VAL A 345 -13.30 -16.27 -13.60
CA VAL A 345 -13.44 -17.13 -14.78
C VAL A 345 -14.84 -17.72 -14.90
N GLY A 346 -15.40 -18.21 -13.79
CA GLY A 346 -16.76 -18.75 -13.74
C GLY A 346 -17.82 -17.69 -14.07
N ILE A 347 -17.66 -16.47 -13.61
CA ILE A 347 -18.53 -15.34 -13.97
C ILE A 347 -18.46 -15.08 -15.47
N GLU A 348 -17.28 -14.99 -16.05
CA GLU A 348 -17.12 -14.77 -17.48
C GLU A 348 -17.73 -15.91 -18.32
N GLN A 349 -17.61 -17.17 -17.88
CA GLN A 349 -18.26 -18.32 -18.54
C GLN A 349 -19.78 -18.17 -18.54
N GLN A 350 -20.38 -17.73 -17.44
CA GLN A 350 -21.83 -17.49 -17.37
C GLN A 350 -22.26 -16.32 -18.29
N LEU A 351 -21.50 -15.22 -18.29
CA LEU A 351 -21.75 -14.09 -19.17
C LEU A 351 -21.69 -14.50 -20.64
N ASN A 352 -20.72 -15.33 -21.05
CA ASN A 352 -20.60 -15.86 -22.40
C ASN A 352 -21.72 -16.87 -22.77
N ALA A 353 -22.25 -17.59 -21.78
CA ALA A 353 -23.42 -18.46 -21.97
C ALA A 353 -24.71 -17.65 -22.17
N MET A 354 -24.83 -16.49 -21.50
CA MET A 354 -25.96 -15.57 -21.64
C MET A 354 -25.90 -14.79 -22.97
N ASP A 355 -24.70 -14.40 -23.39
CA ASP A 355 -24.44 -13.69 -24.64
C ASP A 355 -23.22 -14.28 -25.38
N PRO A 356 -23.42 -15.23 -26.29
CA PRO A 356 -22.34 -15.89 -27.03
C PRO A 356 -21.47 -14.95 -27.88
N SER A 357 -21.96 -13.75 -28.24
CA SER A 357 -21.20 -12.77 -29.03
C SER A 357 -19.97 -12.24 -28.29
N ARG A 358 -19.97 -12.34 -26.97
CA ARG A 358 -18.88 -11.89 -26.10
C ARG A 358 -17.60 -12.73 -26.20
N LYS A 359 -17.64 -13.94 -26.71
CA LYS A 359 -16.48 -14.87 -26.72
C LYS A 359 -15.22 -14.30 -27.37
N ASN A 360 -15.38 -13.37 -28.32
CA ASN A 360 -14.26 -12.79 -29.07
C ASN A 360 -13.98 -11.33 -28.77
N ALA A 361 -14.67 -10.73 -27.77
CA ALA A 361 -14.54 -9.33 -27.42
C ALA A 361 -14.90 -9.13 -25.98
N ARG A 362 -13.96 -9.49 -25.08
CA ARG A 362 -14.13 -9.19 -23.64
C ARG A 362 -14.22 -7.68 -23.42
N ILE A 363 -15.20 -7.29 -22.65
CA ILE A 363 -15.40 -5.91 -22.24
C ILE A 363 -14.98 -5.79 -20.78
N PRO A 364 -14.17 -4.81 -20.41
CA PRO A 364 -13.82 -4.59 -19.01
C PRO A 364 -15.06 -4.47 -18.14
N PHE A 365 -15.08 -5.11 -16.98
CA PHE A 365 -16.25 -5.07 -16.14
C PHE A 365 -15.98 -4.53 -14.74
N ILE A 366 -17.03 -3.93 -14.18
CA ILE A 366 -17.15 -3.57 -12.79
C ILE A 366 -17.93 -4.70 -12.12
N ALA A 367 -17.24 -5.50 -11.32
CA ALA A 367 -17.84 -6.61 -10.57
C ALA A 367 -18.39 -6.10 -9.23
N TYR A 368 -19.64 -6.38 -8.95
CA TYR A 368 -20.28 -6.13 -7.67
C TYR A 368 -20.80 -7.44 -7.11
N ASP A 369 -20.52 -7.78 -5.87
CA ASP A 369 -20.96 -9.06 -5.30
C ASP A 369 -22.49 -9.13 -5.07
N GLY A 370 -23.18 -7.99 -5.08
CA GLY A 370 -24.62 -7.91 -4.90
C GLY A 370 -25.11 -8.09 -3.45
N ILE A 371 -24.16 -8.16 -2.49
CA ILE A 371 -24.50 -8.30 -1.07
C ILE A 371 -24.69 -6.90 -0.46
N THR A 372 -25.89 -6.63 0.00
CA THR A 372 -26.30 -5.32 0.52
C THR A 372 -26.67 -5.38 1.99
N THR A 373 -26.89 -4.22 2.61
CA THR A 373 -27.41 -4.13 3.99
C THR A 373 -28.74 -4.87 4.19
N ASN A 374 -29.45 -5.22 3.13
CA ASN A 374 -30.65 -6.04 3.20
C ASN A 374 -30.41 -7.40 3.89
N VAL A 375 -29.22 -7.99 3.76
CA VAL A 375 -28.90 -9.28 4.42
C VAL A 375 -28.88 -9.14 5.95
N LEU A 376 -28.62 -7.94 6.46
CA LEU A 376 -28.61 -7.63 7.90
C LEU A 376 -29.97 -7.17 8.41
N THR A 377 -30.70 -6.41 7.59
CA THR A 377 -31.96 -5.74 7.97
C THR A 377 -33.22 -6.47 7.52
N LYS A 378 -33.07 -7.53 6.70
CA LYS A 378 -34.18 -8.18 5.97
C LYS A 378 -34.96 -7.20 5.09
N GLY A 379 -34.27 -6.16 4.61
CA GLY A 379 -34.83 -5.13 3.72
C GLY A 379 -34.99 -5.65 2.28
N THR A 380 -35.66 -4.85 1.47
CA THR A 380 -35.92 -5.14 0.05
C THR A 380 -35.55 -3.97 -0.88
N ALA A 381 -34.86 -2.96 -0.37
CA ALA A 381 -34.39 -1.85 -1.19
C ALA A 381 -33.42 -2.32 -2.26
N VAL A 382 -33.51 -1.76 -3.47
CA VAL A 382 -32.72 -2.23 -4.63
C VAL A 382 -31.25 -1.79 -4.54
N ASN A 383 -31.00 -0.60 -4.06
CA ASN A 383 -29.64 -0.06 -3.87
C ASN A 383 -29.52 0.67 -2.53
N PRO A 384 -29.65 -0.05 -1.38
CA PRO A 384 -29.67 0.57 -0.06
C PRO A 384 -28.33 1.19 0.34
N ASP A 385 -27.24 0.75 -0.28
CA ASP A 385 -25.85 1.09 0.09
C ASP A 385 -25.24 2.15 -0.80
N SER A 386 -26.04 2.76 -1.71
CA SER A 386 -25.63 3.89 -2.56
C SER A 386 -24.40 3.61 -3.41
N LEU A 387 -24.36 2.46 -4.11
CA LEU A 387 -23.43 2.24 -5.22
C LEU A 387 -23.90 3.11 -6.41
N CYS A 388 -23.02 3.98 -6.89
CA CYS A 388 -23.31 4.95 -7.95
C CYS A 388 -22.26 4.82 -9.06
N ILE A 389 -22.69 4.50 -10.28
CA ILE A 389 -21.80 4.28 -11.42
C ILE A 389 -22.21 5.20 -12.57
N GLN A 390 -21.27 6.04 -13.01
CA GLN A 390 -21.41 6.92 -14.14
C GLN A 390 -20.20 6.78 -15.06
N GLN A 391 -20.20 5.74 -15.87
CA GLN A 391 -19.11 5.42 -16.76
C GLN A 391 -19.51 5.63 -18.24
N SER A 392 -18.63 6.27 -18.99
CA SER A 392 -18.70 6.35 -20.45
C SER A 392 -17.73 5.35 -21.07
N GLY A 393 -18.07 4.82 -22.25
CA GLY A 393 -17.23 3.89 -22.99
C GLY A 393 -17.60 2.41 -22.82
N PRO A 394 -16.87 1.51 -23.46
CA PRO A 394 -17.17 0.09 -23.45
C PRO A 394 -16.81 -0.50 -22.07
N ASN A 395 -17.77 -0.58 -21.18
CA ASN A 395 -17.67 -1.24 -19.90
C ASN A 395 -18.94 -2.05 -19.63
N LEU A 396 -18.82 -3.04 -18.77
CA LEU A 396 -19.90 -3.89 -18.36
C LEU A 396 -20.01 -3.86 -16.83
N PHE A 397 -21.19 -3.61 -16.33
CA PHE A 397 -21.51 -3.86 -14.94
C PHE A 397 -21.95 -5.31 -14.76
N VAL A 398 -21.48 -5.95 -13.70
CA VAL A 398 -21.84 -7.33 -13.36
C VAL A 398 -22.16 -7.42 -11.87
N ASN A 399 -23.44 -7.51 -11.54
CA ASN A 399 -23.86 -7.95 -10.21
C ASN A 399 -23.75 -9.47 -10.16
N ILE A 400 -22.84 -9.97 -9.35
CA ILE A 400 -22.53 -11.40 -9.23
C ILE A 400 -23.70 -12.18 -8.59
N ASN A 401 -24.57 -11.54 -7.80
CA ASN A 401 -25.57 -12.19 -6.98
C ASN A 401 -24.92 -13.28 -6.08
N ALA A 402 -23.87 -12.89 -5.36
CA ALA A 402 -22.95 -13.83 -4.70
C ALA A 402 -23.63 -14.76 -3.69
N MET A 403 -24.68 -14.31 -3.00
CA MET A 403 -25.45 -15.15 -2.07
C MET A 403 -26.11 -16.36 -2.75
N GLN A 404 -26.33 -16.27 -4.06
CA GLN A 404 -26.98 -17.31 -4.86
C GLN A 404 -26.01 -18.17 -5.67
N MET A 405 -24.70 -17.92 -5.60
CA MET A 405 -23.71 -18.63 -6.42
C MET A 405 -23.70 -20.14 -6.25
N LYS A 406 -24.16 -20.62 -5.08
CA LYS A 406 -24.29 -22.07 -4.80
C LYS A 406 -25.60 -22.67 -5.34
N ASP A 407 -26.54 -21.86 -5.80
CA ASP A 407 -27.86 -22.29 -6.25
C ASP A 407 -27.79 -22.88 -7.68
N LYS A 408 -28.61 -23.92 -7.89
CA LYS A 408 -28.73 -24.50 -9.23
C LYS A 408 -29.34 -23.48 -10.21
N GLY A 409 -28.61 -23.17 -11.27
CA GLY A 409 -29.05 -22.20 -12.27
C GLY A 409 -28.71 -20.74 -11.93
N TRP A 410 -27.77 -20.51 -11.00
CA TRP A 410 -27.25 -19.18 -10.72
C TRP A 410 -26.85 -18.44 -11.99
N LYS A 411 -27.18 -17.16 -12.04
CA LYS A 411 -26.80 -16.25 -13.12
C LYS A 411 -26.43 -14.88 -12.54
N PRO A 412 -25.33 -14.27 -13.00
CA PRO A 412 -25.05 -12.86 -12.75
C PRO A 412 -26.07 -11.97 -13.46
N SER A 413 -26.24 -10.74 -13.00
CA SER A 413 -27.05 -9.72 -13.66
C SER A 413 -26.16 -8.64 -14.26
N THR A 414 -26.47 -8.22 -15.49
CA THR A 414 -25.80 -7.10 -16.15
C THR A 414 -26.64 -5.80 -16.14
N ASP A 415 -27.77 -5.81 -15.42
CA ASP A 415 -28.60 -4.62 -15.27
C ASP A 415 -27.96 -3.59 -14.34
N ILE A 416 -27.42 -2.52 -14.94
CA ILE A 416 -26.82 -1.39 -14.22
C ILE A 416 -27.86 -0.37 -13.75
N THR A 417 -29.10 -0.41 -14.25
CA THR A 417 -30.11 0.62 -14.02
C THR A 417 -30.27 1.03 -12.55
N PRO A 418 -30.27 0.12 -11.57
CA PRO A 418 -30.38 0.48 -10.15
C PRO A 418 -29.19 1.26 -9.59
N TYR A 419 -28.06 1.22 -10.29
CA TYR A 419 -26.78 1.73 -9.83
C TYR A 419 -26.28 2.94 -10.63
N VAL A 420 -27.06 3.41 -11.59
CA VAL A 420 -26.76 4.66 -12.32
C VAL A 420 -26.92 5.85 -11.36
N CYS A 421 -25.94 6.74 -11.37
CA CYS A 421 -25.99 7.97 -10.57
C CYS A 421 -27.22 8.81 -10.92
N LYS A 422 -27.87 9.36 -9.90
CA LYS A 422 -29.06 10.22 -10.04
C LYS A 422 -28.67 11.68 -9.95
#